data_6809eac235d2218fd03a345bfce64be1
#
_entry.id   6809eac235d2218fd03a345bfce64be1
#
_cell.length_a   1.000
_cell.length_b   1.000
_cell.length_c   1.000
_cell.angle_alpha   90.00
_cell.angle_beta   90.00
_cell.angle_gamma   90.00
#
_symmetry.space_group_name_H-M   'P 1'
#
loop_
_entity.id
_entity.type
_entity.pdbx_description
1 polymer ?
#
loop_
_entity_poly.entity_id
_entity_poly.type
_entity_poly.pdbx_seq_one_letter_code
_entity_poly.pdbx_strand_id
1 'polypeptide(L)'
;MALTELTKITGPGIKTDTNWVGNNANYTGIVTATKFVGDGSDLTSLPAGLGTAISADAGKPLNSIFYVNDTLHVTENSLVELPTTSSVAYTQFANVQVEDNMNLTINDDVEFVPDILNLSDFI
;
A
#
# COMPACT_ATOMS: atom_id res chain seq x y z
N MET A 1 35.55 -14.45 -27.45
CA MET A 1 34.95 -13.15 -27.75
C MET A 1 34.25 -12.62 -26.51
N ALA A 2 34.54 -11.44 -26.09
CA ALA A 2 33.82 -10.80 -25.00
C ALA A 2 32.59 -10.06 -25.54
N LEU A 3 31.44 -10.24 -24.88
CA LEU A 3 30.24 -9.44 -25.15
C LEU A 3 30.35 -8.16 -24.35
N THR A 4 30.54 -7.03 -25.03
CA THR A 4 30.61 -5.71 -24.39
C THR A 4 29.24 -5.08 -24.22
N GLU A 5 28.26 -5.49 -25.01
CA GLU A 5 26.88 -5.03 -24.93
C GLU A 5 25.91 -6.20 -25.10
N LEU A 6 24.98 -6.34 -24.17
CA LEU A 6 23.88 -7.26 -24.28
C LEU A 6 22.59 -6.47 -24.32
N THR A 7 22.02 -6.31 -25.52
CA THR A 7 20.86 -5.46 -25.76
C THR A 7 19.51 -6.19 -25.57
N LYS A 8 19.52 -7.52 -25.61
CA LYS A 8 18.30 -8.30 -25.53
C LYS A 8 18.57 -9.72 -25.08
N ILE A 9 17.81 -10.17 -24.08
CA ILE A 9 17.70 -11.57 -23.69
C ILE A 9 16.28 -12.03 -24.02
N THR A 10 16.13 -13.08 -24.82
CA THR A 10 14.82 -13.62 -25.22
C THR A 10 14.68 -15.09 -24.89
N GLY A 11 13.44 -15.52 -24.60
CA GLY A 11 13.12 -16.90 -24.33
C GLY A 11 13.87 -17.47 -23.12
N PRO A 12 14.41 -18.69 -23.20
CA PRO A 12 15.07 -19.34 -22.06
C PRO A 12 16.52 -18.88 -21.85
N GLY A 13 16.81 -17.59 -22.10
CA GLY A 13 18.16 -17.03 -21.96
C GLY A 13 18.69 -16.96 -20.53
N ILE A 14 17.81 -17.06 -19.55
CA ILE A 14 18.19 -17.09 -18.14
C ILE A 14 17.80 -18.41 -17.53
N LYS A 15 18.75 -19.06 -16.88
CA LYS A 15 18.54 -20.32 -16.21
C LYS A 15 17.60 -20.14 -15.01
N THR A 16 16.59 -20.99 -14.87
CA THR A 16 15.52 -20.84 -13.86
C THR A 16 15.93 -21.26 -12.46
N ASP A 17 17.00 -22.02 -12.32
CA ASP A 17 17.50 -22.55 -11.05
C ASP A 17 18.71 -21.79 -10.50
N THR A 18 18.98 -20.60 -11.05
CA THR A 18 20.14 -19.80 -10.70
C THR A 18 19.71 -18.43 -10.23
N ASN A 19 20.31 -17.97 -9.14
CA ASN A 19 20.11 -16.60 -8.69
C ASN A 19 20.80 -15.62 -9.63
N TRP A 20 20.08 -14.59 -10.01
CA TRP A 20 20.64 -13.44 -10.69
C TRP A 20 21.13 -12.43 -9.66
N VAL A 21 22.39 -12.03 -9.74
CA VAL A 21 22.96 -11.02 -8.86
C VAL A 21 23.36 -9.80 -9.70
N GLY A 22 22.77 -8.65 -9.36
CA GLY A 22 23.06 -7.38 -10.01
C GLY A 22 22.82 -6.23 -9.03
N ASN A 23 23.20 -5.00 -9.42
CA ASN A 23 22.97 -3.82 -8.59
C ASN A 23 21.55 -3.32 -8.66
N ASN A 24 21.07 -3.08 -9.86
CA ASN A 24 19.75 -2.49 -10.10
C ASN A 24 19.02 -3.23 -11.22
N ALA A 25 17.71 -3.33 -11.09
CA ALA A 25 16.84 -3.78 -12.16
C ALA A 25 15.75 -2.72 -12.39
N ASN A 26 15.55 -2.32 -13.65
CA ASN A 26 14.51 -1.39 -14.03
C ASN A 26 13.55 -2.07 -15.00
N TYR A 27 12.30 -2.21 -14.56
CA TYR A 27 11.25 -2.84 -15.35
C TYR A 27 10.15 -1.83 -15.63
N THR A 28 9.64 -1.87 -16.85
CA THR A 28 8.39 -1.20 -17.22
C THR A 28 7.31 -2.26 -17.39
N GLY A 29 6.29 -2.23 -16.54
CA GLY A 29 5.25 -3.25 -16.56
C GLY A 29 5.14 -4.01 -15.25
N ILE A 30 4.77 -5.26 -15.32
CA ILE A 30 4.45 -6.09 -14.16
C ILE A 30 5.60 -7.02 -13.82
N VAL A 31 5.98 -7.04 -12.54
CA VAL A 31 6.90 -8.04 -11.97
C VAL A 31 6.09 -8.96 -11.06
N THR A 32 6.11 -10.26 -11.35
CA THR A 32 5.45 -11.27 -10.52
C THR A 32 6.50 -12.10 -9.78
N ALA A 33 6.39 -12.13 -8.48
CA ALA A 33 7.27 -12.92 -7.62
C ALA A 33 6.49 -13.48 -6.43
N THR A 34 6.89 -14.64 -5.93
CA THR A 34 6.28 -15.21 -4.72
C THR A 34 6.62 -14.42 -3.47
N LYS A 35 7.75 -13.71 -3.48
CA LYS A 35 8.21 -12.94 -2.33
C LYS A 35 9.18 -11.85 -2.75
N PHE A 36 9.05 -10.70 -2.14
CA PHE A 36 10.03 -9.61 -2.20
C PHE A 36 10.67 -9.47 -0.81
N VAL A 37 11.98 -9.27 -0.78
CA VAL A 37 12.74 -9.07 0.45
C VAL A 37 13.50 -7.76 0.35
N GLY A 38 13.32 -6.87 1.30
CA GLY A 38 13.99 -5.56 1.33
C GLY A 38 13.13 -4.51 2.00
N ASP A 39 13.63 -3.28 1.97
CA ASP A 39 12.89 -2.11 2.42
C ASP A 39 11.82 -1.74 1.38
N GLY A 40 10.59 -1.71 1.80
CA GLY A 40 9.44 -1.35 0.98
C GLY A 40 8.99 0.10 1.12
N SER A 41 9.78 0.96 1.76
CA SER A 41 9.38 2.34 2.09
C SER A 41 9.04 3.19 0.86
N ASP A 42 9.68 2.91 -0.28
CA ASP A 42 9.45 3.62 -1.53
C ASP A 42 8.33 3.01 -2.39
N LEU A 43 7.74 1.90 -1.95
CA LEU A 43 6.60 1.33 -2.64
C LEU A 43 5.34 2.14 -2.36
N THR A 44 4.58 2.43 -3.40
CA THR A 44 3.34 3.18 -3.31
C THR A 44 2.13 2.26 -3.46
N SER A 45 0.97 2.73 -3.03
CA SER A 45 -0.31 2.00 -3.15
C SER A 45 -0.33 0.65 -2.43
N LEU A 46 0.49 0.50 -1.38
CA LEU A 46 0.37 -0.65 -0.49
C LEU A 46 -0.87 -0.49 0.39
N PRO A 47 -1.59 -1.59 0.67
CA PRO A 47 -2.72 -1.52 1.59
C PRO A 47 -2.28 -0.96 2.95
N ALA A 48 -3.00 0.04 3.45
CA ALA A 48 -2.79 0.55 4.79
C ALA A 48 -3.25 -0.51 5.81
N GLY A 49 -2.38 -0.79 6.77
CA GLY A 49 -2.72 -1.67 7.88
C GLY A 49 -3.35 -0.90 9.05
N LEU A 50 -2.83 -1.09 10.25
CA LEU A 50 -3.31 -0.42 11.46
C LEU A 50 -2.89 1.05 11.56
N GLY A 51 -2.04 1.52 10.66
CA GLY A 51 -1.46 2.85 10.68
C GLY A 51 -0.06 2.86 10.09
N THR A 52 0.67 3.95 10.30
CA THR A 52 2.06 4.07 9.87
C THR A 52 2.99 3.69 11.01
N ALA A 53 3.92 2.77 10.78
CA ALA A 53 4.94 2.44 11.77
C ALA A 53 5.88 3.63 11.98
N ILE A 54 6.28 3.88 13.23
CA ILE A 54 7.21 4.97 13.56
C ILE A 54 8.57 4.74 12.92
N SER A 55 8.99 3.48 12.78
CA SER A 55 10.20 3.12 12.04
C SER A 55 9.87 2.16 10.90
N ALA A 56 10.42 2.41 9.74
CA ALA A 56 10.33 1.50 8.59
C ALA A 56 11.25 0.28 8.73
N ASP A 57 12.23 0.32 9.62
CA ASP A 57 13.19 -0.76 9.82
C ASP A 57 12.58 -1.87 10.68
N ALA A 58 12.34 -3.02 10.07
CA ALA A 58 11.75 -4.19 10.73
C ALA A 58 12.58 -4.70 11.93
N GLY A 59 13.87 -4.37 12.00
CA GLY A 59 14.74 -4.74 13.14
C GLY A 59 14.63 -3.81 14.34
N LYS A 60 13.84 -2.75 14.27
CA LYS A 60 13.67 -1.78 15.35
C LYS A 60 12.36 -2.02 16.11
N PRO A 61 12.36 -1.85 17.46
CA PRO A 61 11.12 -1.94 18.22
C PRO A 61 10.03 -0.97 17.76
N LEU A 62 10.41 0.22 17.26
CA LEU A 62 9.50 1.23 16.75
C LEU A 62 8.78 0.83 15.47
N ASN A 63 9.21 -0.23 14.80
CA ASN A 63 8.46 -0.81 13.68
C ASN A 63 7.13 -1.45 14.13
N SER A 64 7.01 -1.80 15.40
CA SER A 64 5.80 -2.37 15.98
C SER A 64 4.94 -1.34 16.73
N ILE A 65 5.27 -0.06 16.61
CA ILE A 65 4.51 1.05 17.19
C ILE A 65 4.01 1.92 16.03
N PHE A 66 2.69 2.19 16.01
CA PHE A 66 2.02 2.83 14.88
C PHE A 66 1.39 4.15 15.29
N TYR A 67 1.21 5.03 14.31
CA TYR A 67 0.42 6.24 14.45
C TYR A 67 -0.52 6.40 13.27
N VAL A 68 -1.58 7.16 13.45
CA VAL A 68 -2.45 7.64 12.37
C VAL A 68 -2.64 9.14 12.53
N ASN A 69 -2.83 9.82 11.43
CA ASN A 69 -3.27 11.21 11.44
C ASN A 69 -4.73 11.27 11.93
N ASP A 70 -5.11 12.36 12.56
CA ASP A 70 -6.46 12.49 13.12
C ASP A 70 -7.55 12.55 12.06
N THR A 71 -7.24 13.10 10.90
CA THR A 71 -8.24 13.40 9.86
C THR A 71 -7.85 12.79 8.52
N LEU A 72 -8.81 12.10 7.92
CA LEU A 72 -8.77 11.69 6.52
C LEU A 72 -9.38 12.81 5.67
N HIS A 73 -8.59 13.42 4.81
CA HIS A 73 -9.06 14.44 3.89
C HIS A 73 -9.52 13.81 2.58
N VAL A 74 -10.80 14.01 2.23
CA VAL A 74 -11.35 13.58 0.95
C VAL A 74 -11.15 14.73 -0.04
N THR A 75 -10.11 14.61 -0.86
CA THR A 75 -9.65 15.63 -1.80
C THR A 75 -10.12 15.41 -3.24
N GLU A 76 -10.90 14.37 -3.46
CA GLU A 76 -11.50 14.05 -4.74
C GLU A 76 -12.88 13.43 -4.54
N ASN A 77 -13.72 13.43 -5.59
CA ASN A 77 -15.00 12.77 -5.52
C ASN A 77 -14.80 11.27 -5.37
N SER A 78 -15.31 10.70 -4.29
CA SER A 78 -15.06 9.31 -3.90
C SER A 78 -16.36 8.57 -3.66
N LEU A 79 -16.42 7.32 -4.10
CA LEU A 79 -17.53 6.42 -3.88
C LEU A 79 -17.07 5.23 -3.04
N VAL A 80 -17.73 5.03 -1.90
CA VAL A 80 -17.52 3.82 -1.08
C VAL A 80 -18.49 2.76 -1.56
N GLU A 81 -17.96 1.81 -2.30
CA GLU A 81 -18.68 0.66 -2.85
C GLU A 81 -17.93 -0.60 -2.49
N LEU A 82 -18.66 -1.62 -2.06
CA LEU A 82 -18.07 -2.87 -1.60
C LEU A 82 -18.49 -4.05 -2.51
N PRO A 83 -17.67 -5.12 -2.53
CA PRO A 83 -18.10 -6.38 -3.12
C PRO A 83 -19.38 -6.87 -2.47
N THR A 84 -20.21 -7.63 -3.21
CA THR A 84 -21.48 -8.18 -2.71
C THR A 84 -21.34 -9.08 -1.47
N THR A 85 -20.14 -9.53 -1.17
CA THR A 85 -19.81 -10.35 0.01
C THR A 85 -19.51 -9.53 1.27
N SER A 86 -19.52 -8.21 1.17
CA SER A 86 -19.13 -7.29 2.25
C SER A 86 -20.18 -6.19 2.42
N SER A 87 -20.37 -5.72 3.63
CA SER A 87 -21.34 -4.66 3.95
C SER A 87 -20.76 -3.55 4.82
N VAL A 88 -19.54 -3.70 5.33
CA VAL A 88 -18.93 -2.73 6.23
C VAL A 88 -17.60 -2.25 5.64
N ALA A 89 -17.47 -0.93 5.48
CA ALA A 89 -16.21 -0.24 5.23
C ALA A 89 -15.79 0.51 6.50
N TYR A 90 -14.51 0.58 6.75
CA TYR A 90 -14.00 1.26 7.95
C TYR A 90 -12.71 1.99 7.67
N THR A 91 -12.43 2.97 8.51
CA THR A 91 -11.13 3.66 8.53
C THR A 91 -10.64 3.82 9.97
N GLN A 92 -9.32 3.85 10.14
CA GLN A 92 -8.68 4.13 11.42
C GLN A 92 -8.64 5.62 11.76
N PHE A 93 -8.92 6.50 10.80
CA PHE A 93 -8.96 7.94 11.05
C PHE A 93 -10.15 8.30 11.95
N ALA A 94 -9.89 9.13 12.96
CA ALA A 94 -10.93 9.58 13.88
C ALA A 94 -11.95 10.50 13.20
N ASN A 95 -11.49 11.29 12.25
CA ASN A 95 -12.33 12.25 11.51
C ASN A 95 -12.22 12.01 10.01
N VAL A 96 -13.30 12.29 9.31
CA VAL A 96 -13.32 12.34 7.84
C VAL A 96 -13.78 13.73 7.43
N GLN A 97 -12.94 14.44 6.71
CA GLN A 97 -13.23 15.79 6.21
C GLN A 97 -13.33 15.77 4.69
N VAL A 98 -14.49 16.15 4.17
CA VAL A 98 -14.69 16.32 2.73
C VAL A 98 -14.34 17.77 2.40
N GLU A 99 -13.39 17.95 1.48
CA GLU A 99 -12.92 19.26 1.07
C GLU A 99 -13.94 19.97 0.16
N ASP A 100 -13.75 21.28 0.00
CA ASP A 100 -14.67 22.11 -0.79
C ASP A 100 -14.85 21.57 -2.20
N ASN A 101 -16.12 21.51 -2.64
CA ASN A 101 -16.54 21.00 -3.94
C ASN A 101 -16.26 19.52 -4.20
N MET A 102 -15.95 18.75 -3.15
CA MET A 102 -15.77 17.30 -3.23
C MET A 102 -16.95 16.58 -2.62
N ASN A 103 -17.11 15.32 -2.95
CA ASN A 103 -18.16 14.46 -2.41
C ASN A 103 -17.58 13.11 -1.99
N LEU A 104 -18.03 12.63 -0.84
CA LEU A 104 -17.87 11.26 -0.41
C LEU A 104 -19.26 10.62 -0.44
N THR A 105 -19.47 9.68 -1.33
CA THR A 105 -20.73 8.95 -1.46
C THR A 105 -20.57 7.54 -0.90
N ILE A 106 -21.53 7.12 -0.08
CA ILE A 106 -21.56 5.77 0.49
C ILE A 106 -22.81 5.09 -0.06
N ASN A 107 -22.64 3.91 -0.67
CA ASN A 107 -23.75 3.14 -1.20
C ASN A 107 -24.73 2.72 -0.11
N ASP A 108 -26.01 2.53 -0.48
CA ASP A 108 -27.13 2.27 0.46
C ASP A 108 -26.91 1.04 1.34
N ASP A 109 -26.24 0.03 0.79
CA ASP A 109 -26.02 -1.24 1.51
C ASP A 109 -24.67 -1.27 2.28
N VAL A 110 -23.98 -0.13 2.38
CA VAL A 110 -22.69 -0.03 3.03
C VAL A 110 -22.80 0.71 4.34
N GLU A 111 -22.33 0.08 5.41
CA GLU A 111 -22.08 0.76 6.68
C GLU A 111 -20.64 1.27 6.70
N PHE A 112 -20.46 2.59 6.88
CA PHE A 112 -19.15 3.21 6.97
C PHE A 112 -18.84 3.57 8.43
N VAL A 113 -17.74 3.01 8.95
CA VAL A 113 -17.34 3.17 10.36
C VAL A 113 -16.01 3.93 10.44
N PRO A 114 -16.00 5.21 10.77
CA PRO A 114 -14.76 5.92 11.10
C PRO A 114 -14.27 5.53 12.51
N ASP A 115 -13.00 5.82 12.78
CA ASP A 115 -12.37 5.59 14.09
C ASP A 115 -12.55 4.15 14.62
N ILE A 116 -12.32 3.17 13.75
CA ILE A 116 -12.56 1.76 14.09
C ILE A 116 -11.72 1.28 15.28
N LEU A 117 -10.57 1.89 15.53
CA LEU A 117 -9.71 1.59 16.65
C LEU A 117 -10.08 2.38 17.91
N ASN A 118 -11.08 3.26 17.81
CA ASN A 118 -11.56 4.10 18.91
C ASN A 118 -10.46 4.98 19.54
N LEU A 119 -9.55 5.49 18.71
CA LEU A 119 -8.42 6.28 19.19
C LEU A 119 -8.84 7.66 19.69
N SER A 120 -9.98 8.19 19.24
CA SER A 120 -10.50 9.48 19.69
C SER A 120 -10.80 9.52 21.18
N ASP A 121 -11.08 8.37 21.81
CA ASP A 121 -11.33 8.29 23.25
C ASP A 121 -10.09 8.51 24.11
N PHE A 122 -8.90 8.50 23.50
CA PHE A 122 -7.63 8.68 24.18
C PHE A 122 -7.07 10.11 24.06
N ILE A 123 -7.77 10.98 23.39
CA ILE A 123 -7.33 12.37 23.14
C ILE A 123 -7.91 13.31 24.19
#